data_448bff55b0b9ecfa5975b6314c299276
#
_entry.id   448bff55b0b9ecfa5975b6314c299276
#
_cell.length_a   1.000
_cell.length_b   1.000
_cell.length_c   1.000
_cell.angle_alpha   90.00
_cell.angle_beta   90.00
_cell.angle_gamma   90.00
#
_symmetry.space_group_name_H-M   'P 1'
#
loop_
_entity.id
_entity.type
_entity.pdbx_description
1 polymer ?
#
loop_
_entity_poly.entity_id
_entity_poly.type
_entity_poly.pdbx_seq_one_letter_code
_entity_poly.pdbx_strand_id
1 'polypeptide(L)'
;MKLKAIFNGFLLSWCALFFAAPVSAQEAGTLSRVSGKATVTTTENASREAKANESVSVGDIVTTESGAEVLIRFKDNSTMIVRSASKLKISQFRFEKKSTDTSQTSLLSGTLRAVSGQIAKAQPSNV
;
A
#
# COMPACT_ATOMS: atom_id res chain seq x y z
N MET A 1 -33.28 58.57 -28.86
CA MET A 1 -32.00 57.88 -28.72
C MET A 1 -32.23 56.55 -28.14
N LYS A 2 -31.91 55.51 -28.88
CA LYS A 2 -32.06 54.13 -28.41
C LYS A 2 -30.76 53.73 -27.83
N LEU A 3 -30.72 53.53 -26.51
CA LEU A 3 -29.62 52.90 -25.84
C LEU A 3 -29.66 51.39 -26.16
N LYS A 4 -28.74 50.97 -26.99
CA LYS A 4 -28.48 49.52 -27.13
C LYS A 4 -27.66 49.07 -25.93
N ALA A 5 -28.34 48.44 -24.97
CA ALA A 5 -27.65 47.70 -23.95
C ALA A 5 -26.96 46.51 -24.61
N ILE A 6 -25.64 46.58 -24.74
CA ILE A 6 -24.83 45.44 -25.09
C ILE A 6 -24.75 44.60 -23.85
N PHE A 7 -25.59 43.57 -23.78
CA PHE A 7 -25.46 42.54 -22.78
C PHE A 7 -24.27 41.67 -23.17
N ASN A 8 -23.08 42.08 -22.73
CA ASN A 8 -21.95 41.19 -22.72
C ASN A 8 -22.23 40.09 -21.68
N GLY A 9 -22.78 39.01 -22.18
CA GLY A 9 -22.87 37.79 -21.45
C GLY A 9 -21.47 37.27 -21.12
N PHE A 10 -20.97 37.65 -19.97
CA PHE A 10 -19.76 37.03 -19.39
C PHE A 10 -20.16 35.62 -18.97
N LEU A 11 -20.05 34.72 -19.91
CA LEU A 11 -20.09 33.28 -19.63
C LEU A 11 -18.86 32.97 -18.77
N LEU A 12 -19.02 33.07 -17.46
CA LEU A 12 -18.13 32.49 -16.51
C LEU A 12 -18.21 30.98 -16.71
N SER A 13 -17.34 30.48 -17.59
CA SER A 13 -17.00 29.08 -17.68
C SER A 13 -16.34 28.70 -16.35
N TRP A 14 -17.16 28.24 -15.42
CA TRP A 14 -16.71 27.60 -14.19
C TRP A 14 -16.11 26.27 -14.59
N CYS A 15 -14.83 26.29 -14.94
CA CYS A 15 -14.02 25.11 -15.05
C CYS A 15 -13.93 24.53 -13.63
N ALA A 16 -14.85 23.63 -13.31
CA ALA A 16 -14.74 22.80 -12.12
C ALA A 16 -13.49 21.96 -12.30
N LEU A 17 -12.38 22.43 -11.76
CA LEU A 17 -11.20 21.63 -11.51
C LEU A 17 -11.64 20.52 -10.54
N PHE A 18 -12.00 19.38 -11.10
CA PHE A 18 -12.07 18.15 -10.36
C PHE A 18 -10.66 17.86 -9.85
N PHE A 19 -10.34 18.35 -8.67
CA PHE A 19 -9.24 17.80 -7.89
C PHE A 19 -9.62 16.37 -7.58
N ALA A 20 -9.17 15.44 -8.42
CA ALA A 20 -9.12 14.05 -8.06
C ALA A 20 -8.15 13.95 -6.88
N ALA A 21 -8.67 13.89 -5.66
CA ALA A 21 -7.87 13.60 -4.50
C ALA A 21 -7.17 12.25 -4.76
N PRO A 22 -5.85 12.16 -4.58
CA PRO A 22 -5.19 10.88 -4.71
C PRO A 22 -5.83 9.93 -3.72
N VAL A 23 -6.38 8.83 -4.21
CA VAL A 23 -6.82 7.72 -3.34
C VAL A 23 -5.54 7.16 -2.73
N SER A 24 -5.24 7.60 -1.52
CA SER A 24 -4.10 7.11 -0.78
C SER A 24 -4.39 5.68 -0.36
N ALA A 25 -3.68 4.72 -0.93
CA ALA A 25 -3.73 3.33 -0.47
C ALA A 25 -3.29 3.27 0.99
N GLN A 26 -3.99 2.46 1.80
CA GLN A 26 -3.71 2.34 3.22
C GLN A 26 -2.32 1.74 3.45
N GLU A 27 -1.44 2.52 4.06
CA GLU A 27 -0.11 2.07 4.42
C GLU A 27 -0.18 0.96 5.47
N ALA A 28 0.43 -0.17 5.17
CA ALA A 28 0.45 -1.34 6.05
C ALA A 28 1.74 -1.45 6.87
N GLY A 29 2.85 -1.01 6.33
CA GLY A 29 4.15 -1.12 6.97
C GLY A 29 5.29 -0.54 6.15
N THR A 30 6.49 -0.94 6.51
CA THR A 30 7.74 -0.43 5.92
C THR A 30 8.68 -1.58 5.61
N LEU A 31 9.40 -1.48 4.50
CA LEU A 31 10.50 -2.37 4.17
C LEU A 31 11.69 -2.02 5.08
N SER A 32 11.93 -2.83 6.11
CA SER A 32 13.00 -2.55 7.08
C SER A 32 14.38 -2.91 6.54
N ARG A 33 14.45 -3.93 5.70
CA ARG A 33 15.69 -4.36 5.04
C ARG A 33 15.37 -5.01 3.70
N VAL A 34 16.17 -4.70 2.72
CA VAL A 34 16.14 -5.32 1.39
C VAL A 34 17.53 -5.82 1.08
N SER A 35 17.65 -7.12 0.80
CA SER A 35 18.89 -7.76 0.37
C SER A 35 18.66 -8.40 -0.98
N GLY A 36 19.55 -8.14 -1.93
CA GLY A 36 19.38 -8.61 -3.30
C GLY A 36 18.33 -7.81 -4.07
N LYS A 37 17.80 -8.40 -5.14
CA LYS A 37 16.89 -7.74 -6.06
C LYS A 37 15.45 -8.10 -5.74
N ALA A 38 14.66 -7.09 -5.43
CA ALA A 38 13.25 -7.22 -5.12
C ALA A 38 12.44 -6.08 -5.75
N THR A 39 11.16 -6.31 -5.97
CA THR A 39 10.25 -5.37 -6.62
C THR A 39 8.96 -5.25 -5.80
N VAL A 40 8.41 -4.06 -5.71
CA VAL A 40 7.07 -3.80 -5.19
C VAL A 40 6.17 -3.40 -6.35
N THR A 41 5.09 -4.15 -6.53
CA THR A 41 4.06 -3.84 -7.52
C THR A 41 2.81 -3.34 -6.82
N THR A 42 2.34 -2.16 -7.19
CA THR A 42 1.15 -1.55 -6.61
C THR A 42 -0.13 -2.11 -7.22
N THR A 43 -1.28 -1.78 -6.64
CA THR A 43 -2.61 -2.14 -7.17
C THR A 43 -2.86 -1.61 -8.58
N GLU A 44 -2.20 -0.54 -8.98
CA GLU A 44 -2.27 0.04 -10.33
C GLU A 44 -1.29 -0.61 -11.32
N ASN A 45 -0.69 -1.75 -10.95
CA ASN A 45 0.32 -2.46 -11.72
C ASN A 45 1.61 -1.66 -11.98
N ALA A 46 1.84 -0.59 -11.23
CA ALA A 46 3.11 0.11 -11.25
C ALA A 46 4.15 -0.66 -10.42
N SER A 47 5.26 -1.01 -11.03
CA SER A 47 6.35 -1.72 -10.37
C SER A 47 7.52 -0.77 -10.10
N ARG A 48 8.09 -0.89 -8.92
CA ARG A 48 9.31 -0.18 -8.53
C ARG A 48 10.30 -1.11 -7.85
N GLU A 49 11.56 -0.78 -7.90
CA GLU A 49 12.58 -1.49 -7.14
C GLU A 49 12.33 -1.29 -5.63
N ALA A 50 12.35 -2.39 -4.89
CA ALA A 50 12.20 -2.34 -3.44
C ALA A 50 13.47 -1.81 -2.79
N LYS A 51 13.31 -0.79 -1.94
CA LYS A 51 14.40 -0.18 -1.17
C LYS A 51 14.07 -0.16 0.31
N ALA A 52 15.12 -0.20 1.15
CA ALA A 52 14.96 -0.07 2.59
C ALA A 52 14.31 1.28 2.95
N ASN A 53 13.50 1.28 4.01
CA ASN A 53 12.74 2.43 4.52
C ASN A 53 11.60 2.93 3.62
N GLU A 54 11.23 2.20 2.58
CA GLU A 54 10.05 2.50 1.78
C GLU A 54 8.78 1.91 2.41
N SER A 55 7.68 2.64 2.29
CA SER A 55 6.37 2.18 2.72
C SER A 55 5.77 1.17 1.75
N VAL A 56 5.02 0.22 2.29
CA VAL A 56 4.16 -0.70 1.55
C VAL A 56 2.72 -0.54 1.99
N SER A 57 1.80 -0.69 1.07
CA SER A 57 0.37 -0.46 1.27
C SER A 57 -0.44 -1.72 1.04
N VAL A 58 -1.67 -1.69 1.49
CA VAL A 58 -2.63 -2.76 1.21
C VAL A 58 -2.81 -2.90 -0.31
N GLY A 59 -2.76 -4.12 -0.80
CA GLY A 59 -2.83 -4.47 -2.21
C GLY A 59 -1.48 -4.58 -2.92
N ASP A 60 -0.39 -4.10 -2.30
CA ASP A 60 0.94 -4.21 -2.86
C ASP A 60 1.41 -5.67 -2.90
N ILE A 61 2.19 -6.00 -3.92
CA ILE A 61 2.84 -7.29 -4.08
C ILE A 61 4.35 -7.09 -4.00
N VAL A 62 4.97 -7.74 -3.03
CA VAL A 62 6.42 -7.80 -2.87
C VAL A 62 6.94 -9.05 -3.55
N THR A 63 7.81 -8.88 -4.52
CA THR A 63 8.43 -9.99 -5.27
C THR A 63 9.92 -9.98 -5.04
N THR A 64 10.49 -11.11 -4.65
CA THR A 64 11.93 -11.31 -4.49
C THR A 64 12.46 -12.20 -5.61
N GLU A 65 13.63 -11.86 -6.14
CA GLU A 65 14.37 -12.73 -7.05
C GLU A 65 15.18 -13.79 -6.29
N SER A 66 15.78 -14.70 -7.04
CA SER A 66 16.64 -15.72 -6.47
C SER A 66 17.79 -15.09 -5.66
N GLY A 67 17.98 -15.52 -4.43
CA GLY A 67 18.99 -14.99 -3.52
C GLY A 67 18.62 -13.67 -2.84
N ALA A 68 17.45 -13.09 -3.13
CA ALA A 68 16.98 -11.88 -2.47
C ALA A 68 16.16 -12.21 -1.21
N GLU A 69 16.13 -11.25 -0.28
CA GLU A 69 15.33 -11.33 0.94
C GLU A 69 14.83 -9.93 1.32
N VAL A 70 13.57 -9.83 1.71
CA VAL A 70 12.95 -8.58 2.16
C VAL A 70 12.36 -8.76 3.55
N LEU A 71 12.72 -7.88 4.46
CA LEU A 71 12.16 -7.78 5.80
C LEU A 71 11.11 -6.67 5.82
N ILE A 72 9.85 -7.03 6.06
CA ILE A 72 8.74 -6.10 6.18
C ILE A 72 8.38 -5.97 7.66
N ARG A 73 8.31 -4.75 8.16
CA ARG A 73 7.77 -4.43 9.48
C ARG A 73 6.43 -3.76 9.31
N PHE A 74 5.37 -4.38 9.80
CA PHE A 74 4.02 -3.85 9.80
C PHE A 74 3.78 -2.89 10.97
N LYS A 75 2.73 -2.08 10.87
CA LYS A 75 2.37 -1.08 11.90
C LYS A 75 1.98 -1.70 13.25
N ASP A 76 1.55 -2.96 13.27
CA ASP A 76 1.26 -3.72 14.50
C ASP A 76 2.50 -4.36 15.14
N ASN A 77 3.69 -3.98 14.67
CA ASN A 77 4.99 -4.55 15.04
C ASN A 77 5.20 -6.03 14.64
N SER A 78 4.33 -6.60 13.83
CA SER A 78 4.62 -7.88 13.20
C SER A 78 5.75 -7.72 12.19
N THR A 79 6.50 -8.77 12.00
CA THR A 79 7.62 -8.81 11.07
C THR A 79 7.44 -9.98 10.13
N MET A 80 7.67 -9.74 8.85
CA MET A 80 7.58 -10.76 7.82
C MET A 80 8.83 -10.75 6.96
N ILE A 81 9.43 -11.92 6.80
CA ILE A 81 10.61 -12.11 5.96
C ILE A 81 10.17 -12.84 4.71
N VAL A 82 10.20 -12.14 3.59
CA VAL A 82 9.97 -12.71 2.26
C VAL A 82 11.30 -13.26 1.77
N ARG A 83 11.36 -14.58 1.61
CA ARG A 83 12.58 -15.29 1.24
C ARG A 83 12.85 -15.25 -0.26
N SER A 84 13.91 -15.90 -0.67
CA SER A 84 14.33 -16.01 -2.08
C SER A 84 13.21 -16.53 -2.99
N ALA A 85 13.13 -15.97 -4.20
CA ALA A 85 12.20 -16.37 -5.25
C ALA A 85 10.73 -16.47 -4.77
N SER A 86 10.28 -15.47 -4.03
CA SER A 86 8.96 -15.45 -3.39
C SER A 86 8.12 -14.26 -3.86
N LYS A 87 6.80 -14.41 -3.74
CA LYS A 87 5.84 -13.36 -4.05
C LYS A 87 4.78 -13.30 -2.96
N LEU A 88 4.68 -12.16 -2.29
CA LEU A 88 3.77 -11.90 -1.20
C LEU A 88 2.82 -10.75 -1.53
N LYS A 89 1.52 -10.96 -1.35
CA LYS A 89 0.50 -9.91 -1.46
C LYS A 89 0.01 -9.49 -0.08
N ILE A 90 -0.02 -8.19 0.17
CA ILE A 90 -0.65 -7.60 1.36
C ILE A 90 -2.14 -7.43 1.08
N SER A 91 -2.95 -8.43 1.50
CA SER A 91 -4.37 -8.47 1.14
C SER A 91 -5.22 -7.53 1.96
N GLN A 92 -5.01 -7.52 3.29
CA GLN A 92 -5.71 -6.63 4.22
C GLN A 92 -4.78 -6.27 5.37
N PHE A 93 -4.85 -5.02 5.80
CA PHE A 93 -4.18 -4.56 7.01
C PHE A 93 -4.93 -3.38 7.59
N ARG A 94 -5.39 -3.52 8.84
CA ARG A 94 -5.98 -2.45 9.62
C ARG A 94 -5.45 -2.55 11.04
N PHE A 95 -4.82 -1.50 11.51
CA PHE A 95 -4.33 -1.42 12.88
C PHE A 95 -4.64 -0.06 13.48
N GLU A 96 -5.70 -0.01 14.29
CA GLU A 96 -6.15 1.18 15.01
C GLU A 96 -6.22 0.94 16.52
N LYS A 97 -5.69 -0.20 17.00
CA LYS A 97 -5.80 -0.70 18.37
C LYS A 97 -7.23 -0.95 18.80
N LYS A 98 -8.04 -1.49 17.89
CA LYS A 98 -9.46 -1.82 18.09
C LYS A 98 -9.73 -3.30 17.83
N SER A 99 -10.91 -3.77 18.27
CA SER A 99 -11.35 -5.15 18.03
C SER A 99 -11.60 -5.48 16.55
N THR A 100 -11.62 -4.47 15.66
CA THR A 100 -11.77 -4.61 14.22
C THR A 100 -10.43 -4.66 13.46
N ASP A 101 -9.31 -4.66 14.20
CA ASP A 101 -7.99 -4.72 13.59
C ASP A 101 -7.80 -6.05 12.85
N THR A 102 -7.22 -5.98 11.68
CA THR A 102 -7.04 -7.14 10.78
C THR A 102 -5.70 -7.07 10.09
N SER A 103 -5.04 -8.23 9.99
CA SER A 103 -3.82 -8.40 9.20
C SER A 103 -3.94 -9.67 8.38
N GLN A 104 -3.98 -9.53 7.07
CA GLN A 104 -4.03 -10.68 6.16
C GLN A 104 -3.05 -10.47 5.03
N THR A 105 -2.19 -11.44 4.85
CA THR A 105 -1.25 -11.52 3.74
C THR A 105 -1.41 -12.84 3.01
N SER A 106 -1.20 -12.83 1.70
CA SER A 106 -1.29 -14.02 0.88
C SER A 106 0.05 -14.31 0.23
N LEU A 107 0.60 -15.47 0.53
CA LEU A 107 1.79 -15.98 -0.16
C LEU A 107 1.34 -16.55 -1.49
N LEU A 108 1.73 -15.90 -2.59
CA LEU A 108 1.40 -16.33 -3.94
C LEU A 108 2.38 -17.41 -4.45
N SER A 109 3.63 -17.32 -4.04
CA SER A 109 4.67 -18.30 -4.37
C SER A 109 5.88 -18.17 -3.44
N GLY A 110 6.66 -19.22 -3.31
CA GLY A 110 7.89 -19.24 -2.51
C GLY A 110 7.68 -19.50 -1.04
N THR A 111 8.53 -18.93 -0.20
CA THR A 111 8.55 -19.10 1.25
C THR A 111 8.64 -17.78 2.00
N LEU A 112 8.00 -17.73 3.16
CA LEU A 112 8.09 -16.61 4.08
C LEU A 112 8.25 -17.10 5.51
N ARG A 113 8.74 -16.21 6.36
CA ARG A 113 8.73 -16.39 7.82
C ARG A 113 8.02 -15.19 8.43
N ALA A 114 7.02 -15.45 9.27
CA ALA A 114 6.26 -14.42 9.96
C ALA A 114 6.49 -14.51 11.47
N VAL A 115 6.55 -13.34 12.10
CA VAL A 115 6.53 -13.18 13.56
C VAL A 115 5.30 -12.36 13.90
N SER A 116 4.45 -12.91 14.74
CA SER A 116 3.17 -12.31 15.12
C SER A 116 3.35 -10.95 15.80
N GLY A 117 2.52 -10.01 15.40
CA GLY A 117 2.44 -8.68 15.98
C GLY A 117 1.29 -8.52 16.98
N GLN A 118 0.91 -7.27 17.22
CA GLN A 118 -0.11 -6.93 18.20
C GLN A 118 -1.52 -7.41 17.81
N ILE A 119 -1.86 -7.43 16.53
CA ILE A 119 -3.15 -7.92 16.05
C ILE A 119 -3.32 -9.41 16.38
N ALA A 120 -2.33 -10.24 16.02
CA ALA A 120 -2.39 -11.67 16.28
C ALA A 120 -2.39 -12.03 17.77
N LYS A 121 -1.79 -11.18 18.62
CA LYS A 121 -1.79 -11.37 20.07
C LYS A 121 -3.15 -11.01 20.71
N ALA A 122 -3.80 -9.96 20.19
CA ALA A 122 -5.07 -9.49 20.70
C ALA A 122 -6.26 -10.27 20.10
N GLN A 123 -6.17 -10.64 18.84
CA GLN A 123 -7.24 -11.26 18.06
C GLN A 123 -6.67 -12.31 17.09
N PRO A 124 -6.37 -13.52 17.55
CA PRO A 124 -5.73 -14.55 16.72
C PRO A 124 -6.53 -14.93 15.45
N SER A 125 -7.85 -14.75 15.47
CA SER A 125 -8.72 -15.05 14.34
C SER A 125 -8.66 -14.03 13.19
N ASN A 126 -8.00 -12.90 13.40
CA ASN A 126 -7.94 -11.79 12.44
C ASN A 126 -6.62 -11.71 11.66
N VAL A 127 -5.88 -12.81 11.62
CA VAL A 127 -4.55 -12.89 10.97
C VAL A 127 -4.51 -13.94 9.90
#